data_83acb76cb968bb21472f50815bf048e2
#
_entry.id   83acb76cb968bb21472f50815bf048e2
#
_cell.length_a   1.000
_cell.length_b   1.000
_cell.length_c   1.000
_cell.angle_alpha   90.00
_cell.angle_beta   90.00
_cell.angle_gamma   90.00
#
_symmetry.space_group_name_H-M   'P 1'
#
loop_
_entity.id
_entity.type
_entity.pdbx_description
1 polymer ?
#
loop_
_entity_poly.entity_id
_entity_poly.type
_entity_poly.pdbx_seq_one_letter_code
_entity_poly.pdbx_strand_id
1 'polypeptide(L)'
;MNGIVIDRPKNVGAQKLSNDESAALVMPYKYAENENYYIETIGKVPFKPVYSFVKRAFDFIASFIAIVILAIPMVIVSIAIKVSSPGPVIYKQERLGLNGKKFNILKFRSMYIDAEKNGARWSEGDNDERITPVGRILRKFRLDELPQFFCILNGTMTLVGPRPERECFYHEFEKHVHGFSERLKVKPGLTGLAQVSGGYDLSPQEKIVYDIEYIKKRSVLFDLEIMFKTVGIVFSHDGAK
;
A
#
# COMPACT_ATOMS: atom_id res chain seq x y z
N MET A 1 -8.92 -13.85 -22.38
CA MET A 1 -7.62 -13.58 -21.70
C MET A 1 -6.65 -13.13 -22.77
N ASN A 2 -6.54 -11.82 -23.03
CA ASN A 2 -5.56 -11.31 -24.00
C ASN A 2 -4.28 -11.01 -23.22
N GLY A 3 -3.23 -11.77 -23.56
CA GLY A 3 -1.94 -11.70 -22.91
C GLY A 3 -1.30 -10.30 -23.02
N ILE A 4 -0.75 -9.84 -21.90
CA ILE A 4 0.13 -8.69 -21.88
C ILE A 4 1.43 -9.13 -22.56
N VAL A 5 1.72 -8.57 -23.73
CA VAL A 5 2.94 -8.84 -24.48
C VAL A 5 4.11 -8.22 -23.72
N ILE A 6 5.03 -9.05 -23.27
CA ILE A 6 6.30 -8.65 -22.66
C ILE A 6 7.31 -8.54 -23.79
N ASP A 7 7.61 -7.32 -24.24
CA ASP A 7 8.63 -7.08 -25.26
C ASP A 7 9.97 -6.73 -24.59
N ARG A 8 11.07 -7.29 -25.08
CA ARG A 8 12.43 -7.07 -24.57
C ARG A 8 13.11 -5.96 -25.37
N PRO A 9 13.32 -4.75 -24.86
CA PRO A 9 14.16 -3.77 -25.52
C PRO A 9 15.63 -3.89 -25.14
N LYS A 10 16.48 -3.52 -26.10
CA LYS A 10 17.94 -3.49 -26.03
C LYS A 10 18.41 -2.33 -25.15
N ASN A 11 19.45 -2.61 -24.33
CA ASN A 11 20.35 -1.71 -23.60
C ASN A 11 20.04 -0.20 -23.61
N VAL A 12 19.66 0.34 -22.45
CA VAL A 12 19.76 1.77 -22.15
C VAL A 12 20.60 1.95 -20.86
N GLY A 13 21.59 2.82 -20.96
CA GLY A 13 22.68 3.01 -20.01
C GLY A 13 22.23 3.39 -18.57
N ALA A 14 22.95 2.86 -17.63
CA ALA A 14 22.81 3.13 -16.20
C ALA A 14 23.25 4.54 -15.84
N GLN A 15 22.38 5.35 -15.27
CA GLN A 15 22.72 6.56 -14.54
C GLN A 15 23.08 6.22 -13.08
N LYS A 16 24.32 6.56 -12.71
CA LYS A 16 24.87 6.43 -11.35
C LYS A 16 24.13 7.39 -10.41
N LEU A 17 23.43 6.85 -9.40
CA LEU A 17 22.94 7.61 -8.25
C LEU A 17 23.90 7.45 -7.07
N SER A 18 24.04 8.53 -6.30
CA SER A 18 24.99 8.70 -5.18
C SER A 18 24.78 7.67 -4.07
N ASN A 19 25.90 7.12 -3.61
CA ASN A 19 26.02 6.30 -2.41
C ASN A 19 25.77 7.16 -1.16
N ASP A 20 24.62 6.97 -0.50
CA ASP A 20 24.52 7.10 0.97
C ASP A 20 23.19 6.47 1.44
N GLU A 21 23.31 5.55 2.36
CA GLU A 21 22.32 4.73 3.08
C GLU A 21 22.38 3.23 2.73
N SER A 22 23.51 2.60 3.05
CA SER A 22 23.64 1.14 3.06
C SER A 22 23.17 0.51 4.38
N ALA A 23 21.94 0.78 4.80
CA ALA A 23 21.23 -0.17 5.64
C ALA A 23 20.68 -1.24 4.71
N ALA A 24 21.13 -2.48 4.84
CA ALA A 24 20.76 -3.58 3.96
C ALA A 24 19.21 -3.73 3.90
N LEU A 25 18.62 -3.34 2.77
CA LEU A 25 17.20 -3.52 2.52
C LEU A 25 16.92 -5.03 2.41
N VAL A 26 16.26 -5.61 3.40
CA VAL A 26 15.89 -7.02 3.35
C VAL A 26 14.61 -7.17 2.53
N MET A 27 14.75 -7.70 1.32
CA MET A 27 13.66 -7.92 0.38
C MET A 27 13.10 -9.35 0.52
N PRO A 28 11.77 -9.53 0.47
CA PRO A 28 11.15 -10.85 0.52
C PRO A 28 11.30 -11.63 -0.78
N TYR A 29 11.60 -10.93 -1.87
CA TYR A 29 11.75 -11.50 -3.22
C TYR A 29 13.20 -11.43 -3.66
N LYS A 30 13.76 -12.56 -4.07
CA LYS A 30 15.04 -12.63 -4.77
C LYS A 30 14.72 -12.75 -6.26
N TYR A 31 14.94 -11.67 -7.00
CA TYR A 31 14.95 -11.74 -8.45
C TYR A 31 16.24 -12.43 -8.91
N ALA A 32 16.16 -13.32 -9.93
CA ALA A 32 17.35 -13.78 -10.58
C ALA A 32 18.02 -12.59 -11.31
N GLU A 33 19.36 -12.56 -11.41
CA GLU A 33 20.12 -11.43 -11.97
C GLU A 33 19.65 -11.01 -13.39
N ASN A 34 19.03 -11.92 -14.14
CA ASN A 34 18.54 -11.67 -15.49
C ASN A 34 17.01 -11.55 -15.60
N GLU A 35 16.29 -11.48 -14.46
CA GLU A 35 14.84 -11.43 -14.43
C GLU A 35 14.37 -9.96 -14.49
N ASN A 36 13.94 -9.52 -15.67
CA ASN A 36 13.42 -8.18 -15.90
C ASN A 36 12.02 -8.25 -16.49
N TYR A 37 11.10 -7.50 -15.85
CA TYR A 37 9.72 -7.35 -16.28
C TYR A 37 9.51 -5.92 -16.80
N TYR A 38 8.86 -5.79 -17.92
CA TYR A 38 8.56 -4.49 -18.53
C TYR A 38 7.06 -4.27 -18.54
N ILE A 39 6.64 -3.18 -17.89
CA ILE A 39 5.25 -2.80 -17.80
C ILE A 39 4.95 -1.76 -18.87
N GLU A 40 3.84 -1.96 -19.58
CA GLU A 40 3.37 -1.00 -20.57
C GLU A 40 3.13 0.37 -19.91
N THR A 41 3.78 1.40 -20.43
CA THR A 41 3.57 2.77 -19.98
C THR A 41 2.15 3.21 -20.28
N ILE A 42 1.37 3.58 -19.25
CA ILE A 42 -0.04 3.97 -19.44
C ILE A 42 -0.20 5.38 -20.05
N GLY A 43 0.85 6.07 -20.42
CA GLY A 43 0.74 7.44 -20.91
C GLY A 43 0.02 8.38 -19.92
N LYS A 44 -0.73 9.36 -20.43
CA LYS A 44 -1.55 10.23 -19.59
C LYS A 44 -2.83 9.51 -19.16
N VAL A 45 -3.04 9.41 -17.86
CA VAL A 45 -4.27 8.87 -17.30
C VAL A 45 -5.42 9.85 -17.59
N PRO A 46 -6.49 9.44 -18.32
CA PRO A 46 -7.58 10.35 -18.68
C PRO A 46 -8.21 10.96 -17.42
N PHE A 47 -8.38 12.29 -17.43
CA PHE A 47 -9.11 12.95 -16.39
C PHE A 47 -10.62 12.68 -16.55
N LYS A 48 -11.23 12.12 -15.53
CA LYS A 48 -12.66 11.79 -15.46
C LYS A 48 -13.33 12.69 -14.40
N PRO A 49 -13.79 13.90 -14.72
CA PRO A 49 -14.20 14.89 -13.71
C PRO A 49 -15.35 14.39 -12.84
N VAL A 50 -16.40 13.85 -13.44
CA VAL A 50 -17.57 13.32 -12.70
C VAL A 50 -17.16 12.18 -11.76
N TYR A 51 -16.41 11.21 -12.28
CA TYR A 51 -15.89 10.12 -11.46
C TYR A 51 -15.02 10.63 -10.30
N SER A 52 -14.12 11.56 -10.58
CA SER A 52 -13.20 12.11 -9.57
C SER A 52 -13.95 12.86 -8.48
N PHE A 53 -14.99 13.61 -8.84
CA PHE A 53 -15.84 14.31 -7.88
C PHE A 53 -16.65 13.34 -7.02
N VAL A 54 -17.38 12.41 -7.65
CA VAL A 54 -18.17 11.39 -6.95
C VAL A 54 -17.29 10.55 -6.02
N LYS A 55 -16.15 10.07 -6.53
CA LYS A 55 -15.19 9.32 -5.73
C LYS A 55 -14.72 10.13 -4.52
N ARG A 56 -14.34 11.40 -4.70
CA ARG A 56 -13.85 12.24 -3.60
C ARG A 56 -14.93 12.51 -2.56
N ALA A 57 -16.16 12.78 -2.99
CA ALA A 57 -17.30 12.98 -2.09
C ALA A 57 -17.57 11.70 -1.27
N PHE A 58 -17.59 10.55 -1.94
CA PHE A 58 -17.78 9.26 -1.30
C PHE A 58 -16.63 8.93 -0.31
N ASP A 59 -15.37 9.10 -0.72
CA ASP A 59 -14.19 8.90 0.13
C ASP A 59 -14.29 9.75 1.41
N PHE A 60 -14.68 11.02 1.29
CA PHE A 60 -14.81 11.93 2.42
C PHE A 60 -15.93 11.51 3.37
N ILE A 61 -17.14 11.29 2.85
CA ILE A 61 -18.33 10.93 3.63
C ILE A 61 -18.12 9.58 4.33
N ALA A 62 -17.69 8.56 3.58
CA ALA A 62 -17.48 7.24 4.14
C ALA A 62 -16.38 7.22 5.21
N SER A 63 -15.27 7.94 4.99
CA SER A 63 -14.20 8.04 5.99
C SER A 63 -14.62 8.82 7.22
N PHE A 64 -15.41 9.88 7.08
CA PHE A 64 -15.95 10.63 8.21
C PHE A 64 -16.87 9.74 9.05
N ILE A 65 -17.81 9.05 8.42
CA ILE A 65 -18.72 8.11 9.10
C ILE A 65 -17.92 7.00 9.79
N ALA A 66 -16.92 6.43 9.10
CA ALA A 66 -16.08 5.38 9.69
C ALA A 66 -15.35 5.87 10.93
N ILE A 67 -14.78 7.08 10.91
CA ILE A 67 -14.10 7.67 12.09
C ILE A 67 -15.07 7.88 13.25
N VAL A 68 -16.28 8.37 13.00
CA VAL A 68 -17.28 8.58 14.04
C VAL A 68 -17.71 7.25 14.67
N ILE A 69 -18.04 6.25 13.85
CA ILE A 69 -18.45 4.91 14.33
C ILE A 69 -17.31 4.21 15.07
N LEU A 70 -16.09 4.31 14.55
CA LEU A 70 -14.92 3.62 15.10
C LEU A 70 -14.18 4.43 16.17
N ALA A 71 -14.68 5.61 16.57
CA ALA A 71 -14.03 6.46 17.58
C ALA A 71 -13.77 5.71 18.89
N ILE A 72 -14.79 5.03 19.44
CA ILE A 72 -14.67 4.25 20.69
C ILE A 72 -13.69 3.07 20.50
N PRO A 73 -13.82 2.20 19.49
CA PRO A 73 -12.81 1.19 19.20
C PRO A 73 -11.39 1.74 19.07
N MET A 74 -11.20 2.87 18.37
CA MET A 74 -9.87 3.49 18.23
C MET A 74 -9.30 3.96 19.57
N VAL A 75 -10.12 4.48 20.48
CA VAL A 75 -9.68 4.83 21.85
C VAL A 75 -9.25 3.59 22.63
N ILE A 76 -10.04 2.51 22.57
CA ILE A 76 -9.71 1.24 23.24
C ILE A 76 -8.38 0.69 22.72
N VAL A 77 -8.20 0.65 21.39
CA VAL A 77 -6.94 0.23 20.75
C VAL A 77 -5.78 1.12 21.20
N SER A 78 -5.99 2.43 21.28
CA SER A 78 -4.96 3.40 21.73
C SER A 78 -4.49 3.10 23.15
N ILE A 79 -5.42 2.82 24.07
CA ILE A 79 -5.12 2.45 25.45
C ILE A 79 -4.36 1.12 25.49
N ALA A 80 -4.82 0.10 24.76
CA ALA A 80 -4.18 -1.21 24.71
C ALA A 80 -2.73 -1.11 24.21
N ILE A 81 -2.47 -0.33 23.17
CA ILE A 81 -1.10 -0.08 22.66
C ILE A 81 -0.24 0.61 23.73
N LYS A 82 -0.79 1.63 24.41
CA LYS A 82 -0.05 2.42 25.39
C LYS A 82 0.34 1.60 26.61
N VAL A 83 -0.52 0.68 27.03
CA VAL A 83 -0.28 -0.22 28.16
C VAL A 83 0.68 -1.35 27.77
N SER A 84 0.62 -1.84 26.52
CA SER A 84 1.41 -3.01 26.09
C SER A 84 2.89 -2.72 25.85
N SER A 85 3.24 -1.48 25.47
CA SER A 85 4.63 -1.11 25.17
C SER A 85 4.86 0.38 25.22
N PRO A 86 6.08 0.86 25.64
CA PRO A 86 6.40 2.29 25.69
C PRO A 86 6.44 2.90 24.27
N GLY A 87 6.11 4.20 24.15
CA GLY A 87 6.20 4.98 22.91
C GLY A 87 4.87 5.52 22.40
N PRO A 88 4.82 6.10 21.17
CA PRO A 88 3.62 6.71 20.60
C PRO A 88 2.60 5.66 20.18
N VAL A 89 1.31 6.02 20.25
CA VAL A 89 0.20 5.16 19.81
C VAL A 89 0.13 5.09 18.29
N ILE A 90 0.34 6.23 17.64
CA ILE A 90 0.30 6.35 16.17
C ILE A 90 1.72 6.25 15.61
N TYR A 91 1.89 5.34 14.69
CA TYR A 91 3.07 5.21 13.84
C TYR A 91 2.86 5.97 12.54
N LYS A 92 3.85 6.77 12.16
CA LYS A 92 3.87 7.53 10.91
C LYS A 92 4.98 7.00 10.04
N GLN A 93 4.69 6.72 8.78
CA GLN A 93 5.69 6.26 7.82
C GLN A 93 5.55 6.99 6.51
N GLU A 94 6.65 7.49 5.97
CA GLU A 94 6.66 8.13 4.67
C GLU A 94 6.41 7.11 3.56
N ARG A 95 5.53 7.48 2.63
CA ARG A 95 5.12 6.69 1.46
C ARG A 95 5.02 7.60 0.24
N LEU A 96 5.12 7.01 -0.96
CA LEU A 96 4.85 7.71 -2.20
C LEU A 96 3.35 7.68 -2.53
N GLY A 97 2.81 8.84 -2.85
CA GLY A 97 1.43 9.05 -3.27
C GLY A 97 1.33 9.50 -4.73
N LEU A 98 0.25 10.20 -5.05
CA LEU A 98 -0.03 10.70 -6.40
C LEU A 98 1.16 11.51 -6.97
N ASN A 99 1.60 11.12 -8.17
CA ASN A 99 2.73 11.72 -8.89
C ASN A 99 4.05 11.71 -8.07
N GLY A 100 4.26 10.69 -7.23
CA GLY A 100 5.47 10.56 -6.41
C GLY A 100 5.55 11.52 -5.22
N LYS A 101 4.49 12.26 -4.89
CA LYS A 101 4.50 13.15 -3.73
C LYS A 101 4.55 12.34 -2.44
N LYS A 102 5.52 12.64 -1.59
CA LYS A 102 5.67 12.01 -0.29
C LYS A 102 4.54 12.43 0.65
N PHE A 103 4.03 11.47 1.43
CA PHE A 103 3.06 11.72 2.49
C PHE A 103 3.28 10.73 3.63
N ASN A 104 2.82 11.07 4.83
CA ASN A 104 2.86 10.17 5.97
C ASN A 104 1.58 9.33 6.04
N ILE A 105 1.70 8.01 5.85
CA ILE A 105 0.62 7.09 6.19
C ILE A 105 0.54 6.97 7.72
N LEU A 106 -0.68 6.93 8.24
CA LEU A 106 -0.96 6.80 9.66
C LEU A 106 -1.40 5.37 9.97
N LYS A 107 -0.79 4.76 10.99
CA LYS A 107 -1.20 3.45 11.50
C LYS A 107 -1.18 3.44 13.03
N PHE A 108 -1.94 2.57 13.65
CA PHE A 108 -1.66 2.21 15.02
C PHE A 108 -0.33 1.44 15.09
N ARG A 109 0.46 1.72 16.12
CA ARG A 109 1.73 1.03 16.31
C ARG A 109 1.47 -0.43 16.68
N SER A 110 1.90 -1.33 15.80
CA SER A 110 1.83 -2.77 15.96
C SER A 110 3.18 -3.42 16.22
N MET A 111 4.29 -2.67 16.10
CA MET A 111 5.66 -3.13 16.31
C MET A 111 6.33 -2.35 17.46
N TYR A 112 7.42 -2.92 18.01
CA TYR A 112 8.27 -2.22 18.96
C TYR A 112 8.90 -0.98 18.34
N ILE A 113 9.29 0.00 19.18
CA ILE A 113 9.77 1.30 18.72
C ILE A 113 11.10 1.20 17.94
N ASP A 114 11.89 0.19 18.25
CA ASP A 114 13.19 -0.09 17.63
C ASP A 114 13.12 -1.13 16.49
N ALA A 115 11.91 -1.44 16.02
CA ALA A 115 11.66 -2.46 14.99
C ALA A 115 12.46 -2.26 13.69
N GLU A 116 12.82 -1.03 13.36
CA GLU A 116 13.56 -0.66 12.15
C GLU A 116 14.94 -0.03 12.45
N LYS A 117 15.50 -0.22 13.65
CA LYS A 117 16.82 0.33 13.99
C LYS A 117 17.97 -0.13 13.07
N ASN A 118 17.79 -1.28 12.42
CA ASN A 118 18.75 -1.86 11.48
C ASN A 118 18.34 -1.63 10.00
N GLY A 119 17.48 -0.63 9.74
CA GLY A 119 17.00 -0.29 8.40
C GLY A 119 15.62 -0.84 8.07
N ALA A 120 15.18 -0.51 6.85
CA ALA A 120 13.87 -0.91 6.36
C ALA A 120 13.84 -2.41 6.05
N ARG A 121 12.90 -3.12 6.67
CA ARG A 121 12.65 -4.55 6.39
C ARG A 121 11.22 -4.76 5.95
N TRP A 122 11.04 -5.64 4.97
CA TRP A 122 9.71 -6.15 4.65
C TRP A 122 9.16 -6.96 5.83
N SER A 123 7.84 -6.97 6.00
CA SER A 123 7.22 -7.76 7.07
C SER A 123 7.29 -9.25 6.76
N GLU A 124 7.69 -10.05 7.75
CA GLU A 124 7.78 -11.50 7.66
C GLU A 124 6.44 -12.20 8.02
N GLY A 125 5.35 -11.45 8.05
CA GLY A 125 4.04 -11.97 8.43
C GLY A 125 3.90 -12.15 9.95
N ASP A 126 3.13 -13.17 10.37
CA ASP A 126 2.76 -13.37 11.77
C ASP A 126 3.93 -13.76 12.69
N ASN A 127 5.01 -14.30 12.13
CA ASN A 127 6.20 -14.73 12.88
C ASN A 127 7.24 -13.61 13.05
N ASP A 128 6.93 -12.38 12.63
CA ASP A 128 7.84 -11.25 12.74
C ASP A 128 8.02 -10.85 14.23
N GLU A 129 9.23 -11.08 14.77
CA GLU A 129 9.58 -10.83 16.17
C GLU A 129 9.43 -9.35 16.58
N ARG A 130 9.40 -8.43 15.60
CA ARG A 130 9.23 -7.01 15.84
C ARG A 130 7.80 -6.64 16.26
N ILE A 131 6.84 -7.57 16.08
CA ILE A 131 5.42 -7.32 16.36
C ILE A 131 5.13 -7.50 17.85
N THR A 132 4.50 -6.50 18.47
CA THR A 132 4.03 -6.61 19.86
C THR A 132 2.87 -7.61 19.99
N PRO A 133 2.62 -8.19 21.19
CA PRO A 133 1.46 -9.08 21.40
C PRO A 133 0.13 -8.44 21.00
N VAL A 134 -0.09 -7.17 21.39
CA VAL A 134 -1.27 -6.39 20.97
C VAL A 134 -1.22 -6.14 19.46
N GLY A 135 -0.06 -5.81 18.91
CA GLY A 135 0.16 -5.59 17.49
C GLY A 135 -0.25 -6.78 16.63
N ARG A 136 -0.01 -8.00 17.10
CA ARG A 136 -0.41 -9.23 16.40
C ARG A 136 -1.94 -9.30 16.24
N ILE A 137 -2.68 -8.98 17.29
CA ILE A 137 -4.14 -8.91 17.23
C ILE A 137 -4.59 -7.80 16.28
N LEU A 138 -3.99 -6.61 16.37
CA LEU A 138 -4.34 -5.48 15.51
C LEU A 138 -4.14 -5.80 14.03
N ARG A 139 -3.03 -6.44 13.68
CA ARG A 139 -2.73 -6.82 12.28
C ARG A 139 -3.67 -7.91 11.77
N LYS A 140 -3.93 -8.93 12.58
CA LYS A 140 -4.87 -10.01 12.25
C LYS A 140 -6.24 -9.47 11.84
N PHE A 141 -6.75 -8.44 12.55
CA PHE A 141 -8.04 -7.82 12.27
C PHE A 141 -7.93 -6.52 11.47
N ARG A 142 -6.74 -6.18 10.96
CA ARG A 142 -6.44 -4.93 10.22
C ARG A 142 -6.82 -3.65 10.96
N LEU A 143 -6.96 -3.72 12.29
CA LEU A 143 -7.28 -2.57 13.14
C LEU A 143 -6.14 -1.54 13.17
N ASP A 144 -4.90 -1.98 12.93
CA ASP A 144 -3.75 -1.09 12.81
C ASP A 144 -3.88 -0.08 11.67
N GLU A 145 -4.70 -0.36 10.66
CA GLU A 145 -4.90 0.51 9.50
C GLU A 145 -6.03 1.55 9.67
N LEU A 146 -6.84 1.50 10.76
CA LEU A 146 -7.94 2.44 10.99
C LEU A 146 -7.52 3.93 10.95
N PRO A 147 -6.34 4.35 11.44
CA PRO A 147 -5.93 5.75 11.33
C PRO A 147 -5.75 6.24 9.89
N GLN A 148 -5.69 5.36 8.88
CA GLN A 148 -5.60 5.78 7.48
C GLN A 148 -6.86 6.50 6.99
N PHE A 149 -8.02 6.33 7.65
CA PHE A 149 -9.21 7.14 7.34
C PHE A 149 -8.94 8.65 7.47
N PHE A 150 -8.05 9.08 8.37
CA PHE A 150 -7.62 10.48 8.43
C PHE A 150 -6.80 10.89 7.18
N CYS A 151 -6.00 9.97 6.60
CA CYS A 151 -5.29 10.20 5.34
C CYS A 151 -6.25 10.31 4.16
N ILE A 152 -7.40 9.62 4.21
CA ILE A 152 -8.44 9.73 3.18
C ILE A 152 -9.22 11.04 3.34
N LEU A 153 -9.55 11.42 4.56
CA LEU A 153 -10.21 12.70 4.84
C LEU A 153 -9.40 13.90 4.35
N ASN A 154 -8.09 13.92 4.62
CA ASN A 154 -7.22 15.01 4.17
C ASN A 154 -6.88 14.95 2.66
N GLY A 155 -7.24 13.85 1.98
CA GLY A 155 -7.11 13.67 0.54
C GLY A 155 -5.75 13.20 0.05
N THR A 156 -4.83 12.79 0.93
CA THR A 156 -3.55 12.16 0.55
C THR A 156 -3.76 10.72 0.08
N MET A 157 -4.81 10.07 0.56
CA MET A 157 -5.26 8.73 0.15
C MET A 157 -6.70 8.75 -0.36
N THR A 158 -7.14 7.60 -0.86
CA THR A 158 -8.52 7.27 -1.28
C THR A 158 -8.90 5.92 -0.68
N LEU A 159 -10.19 5.56 -0.67
CA LEU A 159 -10.62 4.22 -0.24
C LEU A 159 -10.07 3.16 -1.17
N VAL A 160 -10.23 3.32 -2.49
CA VAL A 160 -9.83 2.32 -3.49
C VAL A 160 -8.74 2.88 -4.40
N GLY A 161 -7.59 2.21 -4.45
CA GLY A 161 -6.44 2.57 -5.28
C GLY A 161 -5.25 1.64 -5.03
N PRO A 162 -4.15 1.80 -5.75
CA PRO A 162 -2.90 1.06 -5.49
C PRO A 162 -2.41 1.26 -4.05
N ARG A 163 -1.94 0.20 -3.40
CA ARG A 163 -1.41 0.30 -2.03
C ARG A 163 -0.11 1.12 -2.03
N PRO A 164 0.03 2.14 -1.16
CA PRO A 164 1.23 2.97 -1.14
C PRO A 164 2.42 2.20 -0.59
N GLU A 165 3.58 2.35 -1.25
CA GLU A 165 4.84 1.73 -0.84
C GLU A 165 5.88 2.80 -0.47
N ARG A 166 6.95 2.40 0.23
CA ARG A 166 8.09 3.25 0.58
C ARG A 166 8.92 3.54 -0.66
N GLU A 167 9.55 4.71 -0.70
CA GLU A 167 10.42 5.11 -1.80
C GLU A 167 11.55 4.11 -2.05
N CYS A 168 12.19 3.61 -0.97
CA CYS A 168 13.26 2.62 -1.09
C CYS A 168 12.80 1.32 -1.80
N PHE A 169 11.54 0.88 -1.58
CA PHE A 169 10.99 -0.26 -2.28
C PHE A 169 10.67 0.04 -3.75
N TYR A 170 10.23 1.27 -4.08
CA TYR A 170 10.08 1.68 -5.48
C TYR A 170 11.40 1.60 -6.22
N HIS A 171 12.48 2.14 -5.64
CA HIS A 171 13.80 2.07 -6.24
C HIS A 171 14.28 0.64 -6.45
N GLU A 172 14.01 -0.24 -5.51
CA GLU A 172 14.41 -1.65 -5.63
C GLU A 172 13.56 -2.39 -6.66
N PHE A 173 12.24 -2.23 -6.62
CA PHE A 173 11.35 -2.89 -7.58
C PHE A 173 11.59 -2.41 -9.01
N GLU A 174 11.85 -1.12 -9.22
CA GLU A 174 12.09 -0.55 -10.56
C GLU A 174 13.34 -1.14 -11.24
N LYS A 175 14.30 -1.70 -10.48
CA LYS A 175 15.47 -2.38 -11.05
C LYS A 175 15.09 -3.63 -11.85
N HIS A 176 14.01 -4.29 -11.46
CA HIS A 176 13.57 -5.56 -12.04
C HIS A 176 12.19 -5.47 -12.71
N VAL A 177 11.35 -4.54 -12.25
CA VAL A 177 9.98 -4.33 -12.75
C VAL A 177 9.90 -2.90 -13.30
N HIS A 178 10.40 -2.72 -14.52
CA HIS A 178 10.46 -1.44 -15.20
C HIS A 178 9.05 -0.90 -15.48
N GLY A 179 8.75 0.29 -14.95
CA GLY A 179 7.42 0.88 -14.99
C GLY A 179 6.58 0.61 -13.74
N PHE A 180 7.18 0.10 -12.65
CA PHE A 180 6.48 -0.05 -11.37
C PHE A 180 5.92 1.29 -10.85
N SER A 181 6.56 2.40 -11.18
CA SER A 181 6.13 3.77 -10.85
C SER A 181 4.85 4.23 -11.57
N GLU A 182 4.38 3.52 -12.61
CA GLU A 182 3.13 3.86 -13.31
C GLU A 182 1.92 3.89 -12.37
N ARG A 183 1.95 3.11 -11.29
CA ARG A 183 0.92 3.07 -10.26
C ARG A 183 0.77 4.40 -9.49
N LEU A 184 1.78 5.27 -9.51
CA LEU A 184 1.75 6.59 -8.89
C LEU A 184 0.91 7.62 -9.66
N LYS A 185 0.39 7.28 -10.83
CA LYS A 185 -0.47 8.16 -11.65
C LYS A 185 -1.88 8.36 -11.08
N VAL A 186 -2.22 7.62 -10.02
CA VAL A 186 -3.47 7.79 -9.26
C VAL A 186 -3.19 7.89 -7.76
N LYS A 187 -4.17 8.34 -6.97
CA LYS A 187 -4.03 8.36 -5.51
C LYS A 187 -3.92 6.94 -4.95
N PRO A 188 -3.06 6.73 -3.93
CA PRO A 188 -2.98 5.45 -3.25
C PRO A 188 -4.25 5.16 -2.46
N GLY A 189 -4.60 3.86 -2.38
CA GLY A 189 -5.80 3.38 -1.71
C GLY A 189 -5.54 2.71 -0.35
N LEU A 190 -6.56 2.70 0.49
CA LEU A 190 -6.65 1.84 1.67
C LEU A 190 -6.82 0.38 1.24
N THR A 191 -7.68 0.15 0.26
CA THR A 191 -7.82 -1.11 -0.47
C THR A 191 -7.59 -0.90 -1.97
N GLY A 192 -7.49 -1.98 -2.74
CA GLY A 192 -7.27 -1.93 -4.18
C GLY A 192 -7.37 -3.28 -4.84
N LEU A 193 -7.36 -3.30 -6.17
CA LEU A 193 -7.54 -4.53 -6.95
C LEU A 193 -6.48 -5.59 -6.60
N ALA A 194 -5.21 -5.24 -6.50
CA ALA A 194 -4.15 -6.16 -6.09
C ALA A 194 -4.41 -6.76 -4.71
N GLN A 195 -4.88 -5.94 -3.74
CA GLN A 195 -5.15 -6.40 -2.37
C GLN A 195 -6.29 -7.42 -2.30
N VAL A 196 -7.31 -7.27 -3.16
CA VAL A 196 -8.46 -8.20 -3.18
C VAL A 196 -8.26 -9.39 -4.14
N SER A 197 -7.19 -9.41 -4.95
CA SER A 197 -6.90 -10.48 -5.90
C SER A 197 -5.86 -11.50 -5.41
N GLY A 198 -5.06 -11.14 -4.39
CA GLY A 198 -4.02 -12.04 -3.85
C GLY A 198 -3.27 -11.43 -2.67
N GLY A 199 -3.53 -10.16 -2.37
CA GLY A 199 -3.06 -9.51 -1.15
C GLY A 199 -1.54 -9.48 -0.99
N TYR A 200 -1.07 -10.01 0.12
CA TYR A 200 0.37 -10.02 0.47
C TYR A 200 1.18 -11.08 -0.29
N ASP A 201 0.53 -12.11 -0.83
CA ASP A 201 1.21 -13.21 -1.51
C ASP A 201 1.64 -12.86 -2.94
N LEU A 202 1.09 -11.76 -3.49
CA LEU A 202 1.48 -11.26 -4.80
C LEU A 202 2.89 -10.68 -4.78
N SER A 203 3.69 -11.09 -5.76
CA SER A 203 4.98 -10.47 -6.09
C SER A 203 4.80 -9.03 -6.61
N PRO A 204 5.84 -8.18 -6.61
CA PRO A 204 5.73 -6.83 -7.15
C PRO A 204 5.28 -6.78 -8.62
N GLN A 205 5.74 -7.73 -9.46
CA GLN A 205 5.34 -7.83 -10.86
C GLN A 205 3.87 -8.21 -11.02
N GLU A 206 3.31 -9.02 -10.14
CA GLU A 206 1.88 -9.35 -10.15
C GLU A 206 1.05 -8.18 -9.64
N LYS A 207 1.49 -7.51 -8.57
CA LYS A 207 0.82 -6.33 -8.02
C LYS A 207 0.66 -5.23 -9.06
N ILE A 208 1.72 -4.93 -9.82
CA ILE A 208 1.66 -3.85 -10.81
C ILE A 208 0.67 -4.15 -11.93
N VAL A 209 0.50 -5.41 -12.33
CA VAL A 209 -0.50 -5.81 -13.34
C VAL A 209 -1.90 -5.45 -12.87
N TYR A 210 -2.28 -5.80 -11.65
CA TYR A 210 -3.57 -5.43 -11.07
C TYR A 210 -3.72 -3.92 -10.87
N ASP A 211 -2.66 -3.23 -10.48
CA ASP A 211 -2.69 -1.78 -10.30
C ASP A 211 -2.91 -1.05 -11.63
N ILE A 212 -2.24 -1.50 -12.70
CA ILE A 212 -2.44 -0.98 -14.06
C ILE A 212 -3.86 -1.27 -14.57
N GLU A 213 -4.35 -2.47 -14.34
CA GLU A 213 -5.73 -2.84 -14.68
C GLU A 213 -6.73 -1.92 -13.99
N TYR A 214 -6.55 -1.70 -12.68
CA TYR A 214 -7.38 -0.76 -11.92
C TYR A 214 -7.34 0.64 -12.53
N ILE A 215 -6.15 1.18 -12.82
CA ILE A 215 -5.98 2.52 -13.38
C ILE A 215 -6.71 2.65 -14.73
N LYS A 216 -6.63 1.64 -15.59
CA LYS A 216 -7.31 1.62 -16.90
C LYS A 216 -8.84 1.54 -16.74
N LYS A 217 -9.35 0.69 -15.86
CA LYS A 217 -10.78 0.38 -15.71
C LYS A 217 -11.52 1.22 -14.67
N ARG A 218 -10.81 2.05 -13.87
CA ARG A 218 -11.40 2.79 -12.74
C ARG A 218 -12.72 3.46 -13.07
N SER A 219 -13.71 3.19 -12.27
CA SER A 219 -15.08 3.73 -12.34
C SER A 219 -15.74 3.58 -10.97
N VAL A 220 -16.86 4.27 -10.75
CA VAL A 220 -17.61 4.16 -9.47
C VAL A 220 -18.03 2.72 -9.20
N LEU A 221 -18.54 2.01 -10.21
CA LEU A 221 -18.96 0.62 -10.06
C LEU A 221 -17.80 -0.33 -9.76
N PHE A 222 -16.65 -0.10 -10.40
CA PHE A 222 -15.47 -0.92 -10.14
C PHE A 222 -14.89 -0.66 -8.75
N ASP A 223 -14.90 0.59 -8.27
CA ASP A 223 -14.53 0.90 -6.88
C ASP A 223 -15.46 0.19 -5.89
N LEU A 224 -16.79 0.20 -6.12
CA LEU A 224 -17.74 -0.51 -5.27
C LEU A 224 -17.50 -2.04 -5.28
N GLU A 225 -17.25 -2.63 -6.43
CA GLU A 225 -16.91 -4.06 -6.54
C GLU A 225 -15.71 -4.42 -5.67
N ILE A 226 -14.62 -3.62 -5.76
CA ILE A 226 -13.40 -3.82 -4.96
C ILE A 226 -13.71 -3.67 -3.46
N MET A 227 -14.53 -2.70 -3.08
CA MET A 227 -14.95 -2.51 -1.69
C MET A 227 -15.74 -3.70 -1.15
N PHE A 228 -16.69 -4.25 -1.92
CA PHE A 228 -17.44 -5.44 -1.52
C PHE A 228 -16.52 -6.65 -1.36
N LYS A 229 -15.57 -6.87 -2.27
CA LYS A 229 -14.55 -7.91 -2.13
C LYS A 229 -13.70 -7.71 -0.88
N THR A 230 -13.33 -6.46 -0.56
CA THR A 230 -12.57 -6.13 0.64
C THR A 230 -13.31 -6.53 1.91
N VAL A 231 -14.60 -6.23 1.98
CA VAL A 231 -15.45 -6.62 3.12
C VAL A 231 -15.42 -8.14 3.29
N GLY A 232 -15.59 -8.90 2.20
CA GLY A 232 -15.49 -10.37 2.22
C GLY A 232 -14.17 -10.86 2.80
N ILE A 233 -13.03 -10.32 2.35
CA ILE A 233 -11.69 -10.69 2.82
C ILE A 233 -11.48 -10.34 4.30
N VAL A 234 -12.00 -9.20 4.77
CA VAL A 234 -11.90 -8.82 6.19
C VAL A 234 -12.65 -9.82 7.08
N PHE A 235 -13.79 -10.34 6.63
CA PHE A 235 -14.57 -11.33 7.39
C PHE A 235 -14.02 -12.75 7.26
N SER A 236 -13.46 -13.15 6.12
CA SER A 236 -12.83 -14.48 5.95
C SER A 236 -11.47 -14.59 6.61
N HIS A 237 -10.85 -13.47 6.98
CA HIS A 237 -9.47 -13.37 7.48
C HIS A 237 -8.41 -13.84 6.47
N ASP A 238 -8.78 -14.02 5.20
CA ASP A 238 -7.85 -14.39 4.15
C ASP A 238 -6.85 -13.23 3.88
N GLY A 239 -5.56 -13.56 3.80
CA GLY A 239 -4.52 -12.58 3.50
C GLY A 239 -4.22 -11.56 4.61
N ALA A 240 -4.60 -11.81 5.87
CA ALA A 240 -4.07 -11.08 7.02
C ALA A 240 -2.69 -11.69 7.38
N LYS A 241 -1.63 -10.90 7.27
CA LYS A 241 -0.26 -11.24 7.71
C LYS A 241 0.33 -10.07 8.48
#